data_4a05498267c52b59b7051c37a54cf5de
#
_entry.id   4a05498267c52b59b7051c37a54cf5de
#
_cell.length_a   1.000
_cell.length_b   1.000
_cell.length_c   1.000
_cell.angle_alpha   90.00
_cell.angle_beta   90.00
_cell.angle_gamma   90.00
#
_symmetry.space_group_name_H-M   'P 1'
#
loop_
_entity.id
_entity.type
_entity.pdbx_description
1 polymer ?
#
loop_
_entity_poly.entity_id
_entity_poly.type
_entity_poly.pdbx_seq_one_letter_code
_entity_poly.pdbx_strand_id
1 'polypeptide(L)'
;TLPVTVSEHIFSKLLIAYLWFFLSTIIFLFSVCLIVCGHGLGEFFNVIFEFIMQSKNYYGNEIFVTMIVFLLVILIQGFYSILQIYLSIAVGQLVNKHRIITSLAVYFGINFIIQNIVCMFFLFSNLLEPVVSNILNSSDWLYSWIHYLKNLSLFQMIFDIIFSVAAFLVTNYILSKKLNLE
;
A
#
# COMPACT_ATOMS: atom_id res chain seq x y z
N THR A 1 -24.17 4.58 -27.77
CA THR A 1 -23.30 4.11 -26.69
C THR A 1 -22.12 3.37 -27.32
N LEU A 2 -20.90 3.86 -27.11
CA LEU A 2 -19.70 3.15 -27.56
C LEU A 2 -19.67 1.78 -26.84
N PRO A 3 -19.43 0.67 -27.53
CA PRO A 3 -19.29 -0.64 -26.92
C PRO A 3 -17.94 -0.69 -26.18
N VAL A 4 -17.97 -0.30 -24.89
CA VAL A 4 -16.79 -0.34 -24.02
C VAL A 4 -16.87 -1.65 -23.23
N THR A 5 -15.82 -2.42 -23.27
CA THR A 5 -15.73 -3.67 -22.50
C THR A 5 -15.73 -3.38 -20.98
N VAL A 6 -16.24 -4.32 -20.17
CA VAL A 6 -16.28 -4.18 -18.71
C VAL A 6 -14.89 -3.91 -18.13
N SER A 7 -13.86 -4.54 -18.68
CA SER A 7 -12.47 -4.34 -18.26
C SER A 7 -11.98 -2.90 -18.51
N GLU A 8 -12.30 -2.31 -19.66
CA GLU A 8 -11.94 -0.92 -19.96
C GLU A 8 -12.66 0.05 -19.03
N HIS A 9 -13.92 -0.25 -18.69
CA HIS A 9 -14.67 0.56 -17.75
C HIS A 9 -14.10 0.51 -16.32
N ILE A 10 -13.70 -0.67 -15.85
CA ILE A 10 -13.02 -0.82 -14.55
C ILE A 10 -11.69 -0.05 -14.57
N PHE A 11 -10.89 -0.23 -15.64
CA PHE A 11 -9.57 0.37 -15.74
C PHE A 11 -9.63 1.91 -15.81
N SER A 12 -10.57 2.48 -16.56
CA SER A 12 -10.72 3.94 -16.63
C SER A 12 -11.10 4.55 -15.28
N LYS A 13 -12.04 3.93 -14.56
CA LYS A 13 -12.42 4.37 -13.20
C LYS A 13 -11.28 4.23 -12.20
N LEU A 14 -10.53 3.13 -12.29
CA LEU A 14 -9.37 2.89 -11.46
C LEU A 14 -8.28 3.94 -11.68
N LEU A 15 -8.00 4.30 -12.93
CA LEU A 15 -7.04 5.34 -13.28
C LEU A 15 -7.42 6.70 -12.67
N ILE A 16 -8.70 7.08 -12.79
CA ILE A 16 -9.21 8.34 -12.21
C ILE A 16 -9.09 8.30 -10.68
N ALA A 17 -9.51 7.21 -10.03
CA ALA A 17 -9.44 7.06 -8.59
C ALA A 17 -7.98 7.11 -8.09
N TYR A 18 -7.06 6.47 -8.82
CA TYR A 18 -5.64 6.48 -8.50
C TYR A 18 -5.01 7.88 -8.67
N LEU A 19 -5.42 8.63 -9.69
CA LEU A 19 -5.00 10.02 -9.88
C LEU A 19 -5.43 10.89 -8.70
N TRP A 20 -6.68 10.76 -8.25
CA TRP A 20 -7.17 11.47 -7.07
C TRP A 20 -6.47 11.05 -5.79
N PHE A 21 -6.19 9.77 -5.62
CA PHE A 21 -5.39 9.25 -4.50
C PHE A 21 -4.00 9.88 -4.47
N PHE A 22 -3.33 9.92 -5.62
CA PHE A 22 -1.99 10.52 -5.74
C PHE A 22 -2.01 12.01 -5.42
N LEU A 23 -2.96 12.74 -5.97
CA LEU A 23 -3.14 14.18 -5.70
C LEU A 23 -3.40 14.44 -4.21
N SER A 24 -4.27 13.67 -3.59
CA SER A 24 -4.56 13.76 -2.15
C SER A 24 -3.33 13.48 -1.29
N THR A 25 -2.51 12.51 -1.69
CA THR A 25 -1.26 12.18 -0.98
C THR A 25 -0.27 13.34 -1.04
N ILE A 26 -0.13 14.00 -2.19
CA ILE A 26 0.72 15.18 -2.35
C ILE A 26 0.22 16.33 -1.45
N ILE A 27 -1.09 16.62 -1.47
CA ILE A 27 -1.68 17.67 -0.63
C ILE A 27 -1.49 17.36 0.86
N PHE A 28 -1.68 16.09 1.25
CA PHE A 28 -1.46 15.65 2.63
C PHE A 28 0.00 15.86 3.07
N LEU A 29 0.97 15.41 2.26
CA LEU A 29 2.39 15.62 2.54
C LEU A 29 2.75 17.09 2.65
N PHE A 30 2.21 17.92 1.74
CA PHE A 30 2.41 19.36 1.80
C PHE A 30 1.82 19.98 3.07
N SER A 31 0.63 19.55 3.49
CA SER A 31 0.00 20.00 4.73
C SER A 31 0.81 19.61 5.97
N VAL A 32 1.33 18.37 6.01
CA VAL A 32 2.23 17.93 7.09
C VAL A 32 3.50 18.77 7.11
N CYS A 33 4.09 19.03 5.94
CA CYS A 33 5.23 19.93 5.82
C CYS A 33 4.94 21.31 6.43
N LEU A 34 3.80 21.94 6.10
CA LEU A 34 3.43 23.24 6.64
C LEU A 34 3.25 23.23 8.16
N ILE A 35 2.68 22.17 8.73
CA ILE A 35 2.49 22.04 10.18
C ILE A 35 3.83 21.91 10.90
N VAL A 36 4.73 21.06 10.38
CA VAL A 36 6.04 20.83 10.97
C VAL A 36 6.94 22.06 10.81
N CYS A 37 6.76 22.82 9.73
CA CYS A 37 7.56 24.00 9.40
C CYS A 37 7.09 25.30 10.09
N GLY A 38 6.46 25.22 11.24
CA GLY A 38 6.01 26.43 11.99
C GLY A 38 7.10 27.52 12.21
N HIS A 39 8.36 27.20 11.90
CA HIS A 39 9.54 28.07 11.99
C HIS A 39 10.10 28.51 10.62
N GLY A 40 9.52 28.12 9.50
CA GLY A 40 9.94 28.51 8.16
C GLY A 40 10.35 27.32 7.26
N LEU A 41 9.95 27.42 5.99
CA LEU A 41 10.22 26.40 4.97
C LEU A 41 11.71 26.13 4.77
N GLY A 42 12.56 27.16 4.92
CA GLY A 42 14.00 27.04 4.76
C GLY A 42 14.65 26.14 5.82
N GLU A 43 14.28 26.29 7.07
CA GLU A 43 14.79 25.46 8.17
C GLU A 43 14.37 24.01 8.01
N PHE A 44 13.16 23.75 7.55
CA PHE A 44 12.68 22.40 7.29
C PHE A 44 13.49 21.69 6.19
N PHE A 45 13.74 22.34 5.06
CA PHE A 45 14.57 21.76 4.02
C PHE A 45 15.98 21.50 4.48
N ASN A 46 16.56 22.38 5.30
CA ASN A 46 17.87 22.18 5.89
C ASN A 46 17.89 20.96 6.82
N VAL A 47 16.89 20.81 7.70
CA VAL A 47 16.77 19.65 8.60
C VAL A 47 16.62 18.35 7.80
N ILE A 48 15.80 18.32 6.76
CA ILE A 48 15.68 17.13 5.89
C ILE A 48 17.00 16.83 5.20
N PHE A 49 17.64 17.84 4.65
CA PHE A 49 18.90 17.66 3.94
C PHE A 49 20.02 17.17 4.88
N GLU A 50 20.13 17.74 6.08
CA GLU A 50 21.06 17.27 7.11
C GLU A 50 20.75 15.83 7.54
N PHE A 51 19.47 15.49 7.75
CA PHE A 51 19.05 14.13 8.08
C PHE A 51 19.43 13.13 6.98
N ILE A 52 19.21 13.47 5.71
CA ILE A 52 19.57 12.62 4.58
C ILE A 52 21.09 12.46 4.49
N MET A 53 21.85 13.55 4.66
CA MET A 53 23.32 13.51 4.61
C MET A 53 23.92 12.72 5.77
N GLN A 54 23.45 12.93 6.98
CA GLN A 54 23.88 12.16 8.15
C GLN A 54 23.56 10.68 7.98
N SER A 55 22.33 10.37 7.54
CA SER A 55 21.90 8.99 7.30
C SER A 55 22.75 8.33 6.20
N LYS A 56 23.09 9.05 5.14
CA LYS A 56 24.00 8.55 4.09
C LYS A 56 25.38 8.24 4.63
N ASN A 57 25.93 9.07 5.51
CA ASN A 57 27.25 8.88 6.09
C ASN A 57 27.31 7.66 7.02
N TYR A 58 26.21 7.36 7.74
CA TYR A 58 26.13 6.21 8.65
C TYR A 58 25.75 4.90 7.95
N TYR A 59 24.79 4.94 7.01
CA TYR A 59 24.18 3.74 6.41
C TYR A 59 24.56 3.55 4.93
N GLY A 60 25.35 4.45 4.35
CA GLY A 60 25.75 4.40 2.95
C GLY A 60 24.54 4.49 1.99
N ASN A 61 24.61 3.76 0.89
CA ASN A 61 23.57 3.78 -0.15
C ASN A 61 22.32 2.97 0.22
N GLU A 62 22.36 2.13 1.25
CA GLU A 62 21.24 1.28 1.67
C GLU A 62 19.99 2.10 2.06
N ILE A 63 20.19 3.28 2.65
CA ILE A 63 19.08 4.14 3.04
C ILE A 63 18.29 4.66 1.85
N PHE A 64 18.97 5.00 0.74
CA PHE A 64 18.31 5.45 -0.47
C PHE A 64 17.50 4.32 -1.13
N VAL A 65 18.06 3.10 -1.15
CA VAL A 65 17.36 1.93 -1.64
C VAL A 65 16.10 1.68 -0.80
N THR A 66 16.21 1.77 0.51
CA THR A 66 15.07 1.58 1.42
C THR A 66 13.99 2.66 1.21
N MET A 67 14.38 3.92 1.04
CA MET A 67 13.44 5.01 0.73
C MET A 67 12.70 4.79 -0.60
N ILE A 68 13.42 4.37 -1.64
CA ILE A 68 12.82 4.08 -2.95
C ILE A 68 11.83 2.91 -2.85
N VAL A 69 12.23 1.84 -2.17
CA VAL A 69 11.35 0.68 -1.95
C VAL A 69 10.11 1.09 -1.18
N PHE A 70 10.23 1.89 -0.13
CA PHE A 70 9.10 2.37 0.66
C PHE A 70 8.14 3.23 -0.16
N LEU A 71 8.66 4.10 -1.02
CA LEU A 71 7.85 4.90 -1.95
C LEU A 71 7.08 4.02 -2.93
N LEU A 72 7.73 3.00 -3.51
CA LEU A 72 7.09 2.03 -4.40
C LEU A 72 5.98 1.25 -3.70
N VAL A 73 6.20 0.86 -2.44
CA VAL A 73 5.16 0.18 -1.63
C VAL A 73 3.94 1.06 -1.47
N ILE A 74 4.10 2.34 -1.12
CA ILE A 74 2.97 3.27 -0.97
C ILE A 74 2.17 3.37 -2.27
N LEU A 75 2.84 3.47 -3.41
CA LEU A 75 2.18 3.54 -4.72
C LEU A 75 1.38 2.27 -5.02
N ILE A 76 1.97 1.10 -4.83
CA ILE A 76 1.32 -0.19 -5.11
C ILE A 76 0.18 -0.44 -4.14
N GLN A 77 0.33 -0.11 -2.86
CA GLN A 77 -0.70 -0.25 -1.85
C GLN A 77 -1.91 0.65 -2.12
N GLY A 78 -1.68 1.86 -2.66
CA GLY A 78 -2.76 2.73 -3.12
C GLY A 78 -3.58 2.08 -4.23
N PHE A 79 -2.91 1.48 -5.21
CA PHE A 79 -3.54 0.75 -6.31
C PHE A 79 -4.34 -0.46 -5.82
N TYR A 80 -3.75 -1.26 -4.94
CA TYR A 80 -4.41 -2.40 -4.30
C TYR A 80 -5.66 -1.99 -3.51
N SER A 81 -5.58 -0.93 -2.71
CA SER A 81 -6.70 -0.44 -1.88
C SER A 81 -7.92 -0.05 -2.73
N ILE A 82 -7.71 0.59 -3.87
CA ILE A 82 -8.79 0.97 -4.79
C ILE A 82 -9.43 -0.28 -5.40
N LEU A 83 -8.64 -1.25 -5.85
CA LEU A 83 -9.17 -2.51 -6.41
C LEU A 83 -9.95 -3.32 -5.37
N GLN A 84 -9.51 -3.32 -4.13
CA GLN A 84 -10.20 -3.99 -3.03
C GLN A 84 -11.57 -3.35 -2.76
N ILE A 85 -11.69 -2.03 -2.84
CA ILE A 85 -12.98 -1.34 -2.73
C ILE A 85 -13.89 -1.75 -3.88
N TYR A 86 -13.41 -1.79 -5.13
CA TYR A 86 -14.21 -2.23 -6.28
C TYR A 86 -14.67 -3.67 -6.14
N LEU A 87 -13.79 -4.57 -5.69
CA LEU A 87 -14.14 -5.96 -5.40
C LEU A 87 -15.26 -6.04 -4.36
N SER A 88 -15.13 -5.30 -3.27
CA SER A 88 -16.12 -5.28 -2.19
C SER A 88 -17.48 -4.78 -2.65
N ILE A 89 -17.51 -3.75 -3.49
CA ILE A 89 -18.73 -3.22 -4.08
C ILE A 89 -19.34 -4.25 -5.05
N ALA A 90 -18.55 -4.87 -5.91
CA ALA A 90 -19.02 -5.88 -6.86
C ALA A 90 -19.64 -7.09 -6.15
N VAL A 91 -19.00 -7.58 -5.08
CA VAL A 91 -19.55 -8.68 -4.26
C VAL A 91 -20.83 -8.24 -3.53
N GLY A 92 -20.86 -7.02 -3.00
CA GLY A 92 -22.05 -6.48 -2.33
C GLY A 92 -23.27 -6.36 -3.24
N GLN A 93 -23.06 -6.11 -4.54
CA GLN A 93 -24.14 -6.05 -5.53
C GLN A 93 -24.79 -7.42 -5.84
N LEU A 94 -24.11 -8.52 -5.52
CA LEU A 94 -24.68 -9.87 -5.67
C LEU A 94 -25.80 -10.16 -4.65
N VAL A 95 -25.88 -9.38 -3.59
CA VAL A 95 -26.90 -9.56 -2.54
C VAL A 95 -28.07 -8.60 -2.76
N ASN A 96 -29.29 -9.11 -2.80
CA ASN A 96 -30.47 -8.30 -3.11
C ASN A 96 -30.89 -7.34 -1.98
N LYS A 97 -30.65 -7.71 -0.71
CA LYS A 97 -30.96 -6.88 0.46
C LYS A 97 -29.65 -6.40 1.13
N HIS A 98 -29.68 -5.15 1.61
CA HIS A 98 -28.55 -4.56 2.38
C HIS A 98 -27.22 -4.50 1.62
N ARG A 99 -27.21 -4.16 0.34
CA ARG A 99 -26.02 -4.09 -0.53
C ARG A 99 -24.85 -3.33 0.08
N ILE A 100 -25.12 -2.18 0.71
CA ILE A 100 -24.08 -1.33 1.32
C ILE A 100 -23.44 -2.04 2.52
N ILE A 101 -24.24 -2.61 3.40
CA ILE A 101 -23.75 -3.31 4.61
C ILE A 101 -22.93 -4.53 4.19
N THR A 102 -23.38 -5.26 3.17
CA THR A 102 -22.64 -6.41 2.62
C THR A 102 -21.30 -5.97 2.02
N SER A 103 -21.27 -4.89 1.24
CA SER A 103 -20.00 -4.36 0.70
C SER A 103 -19.02 -3.99 1.80
N LEU A 104 -19.47 -3.34 2.86
CA LEU A 104 -18.64 -3.00 4.02
C LEU A 104 -18.15 -4.26 4.75
N ALA A 105 -19.03 -5.23 4.98
CA ALA A 105 -18.65 -6.48 5.64
C ALA A 105 -17.63 -7.26 4.83
N VAL A 106 -17.78 -7.30 3.50
CA VAL A 106 -16.80 -7.93 2.59
C VAL A 106 -15.46 -7.19 2.63
N TYR A 107 -15.47 -5.87 2.59
CA TYR A 107 -14.25 -5.06 2.69
C TYR A 107 -13.47 -5.35 3.97
N PHE A 108 -14.13 -5.27 5.12
CA PHE A 108 -13.50 -5.57 6.40
C PHE A 108 -13.10 -7.05 6.52
N GLY A 109 -13.91 -7.97 6.02
CA GLY A 109 -13.61 -9.41 6.03
C GLY A 109 -12.37 -9.74 5.22
N ILE A 110 -12.23 -9.20 4.00
CA ILE A 110 -11.05 -9.39 3.16
C ILE A 110 -9.80 -8.79 3.85
N ASN A 111 -9.90 -7.57 4.37
CA ASN A 111 -8.78 -6.95 5.12
C ASN A 111 -8.35 -7.82 6.30
N PHE A 112 -9.31 -8.29 7.10
CA PHE A 112 -9.03 -9.14 8.25
C PHE A 112 -8.30 -10.43 7.85
N ILE A 113 -8.78 -11.10 6.79
CA ILE A 113 -8.18 -12.35 6.31
C ILE A 113 -6.75 -12.09 5.80
N ILE A 114 -6.56 -11.08 4.96
CA ILE A 114 -5.26 -10.75 4.38
C ILE A 114 -4.27 -10.37 5.46
N GLN A 115 -4.68 -9.53 6.40
CA GLN A 115 -3.82 -9.11 7.51
C GLN A 115 -3.37 -10.30 8.37
N ASN A 116 -4.27 -11.25 8.62
CA ASN A 116 -3.92 -12.47 9.37
C ASN A 116 -2.95 -13.37 8.58
N ILE A 117 -3.16 -13.52 7.27
CA ILE A 117 -2.25 -14.31 6.40
C ILE A 117 -0.85 -13.68 6.41
N VAL A 118 -0.75 -12.39 6.22
CA VAL A 118 0.53 -11.65 6.25
C VAL A 118 1.19 -11.79 7.62
N CYS A 119 0.44 -11.62 8.71
CA CYS A 119 0.95 -11.76 10.07
C CYS A 119 1.45 -13.19 10.34
N MET A 120 0.67 -14.22 9.97
CA MET A 120 1.09 -15.61 10.10
C MET A 120 2.34 -15.91 9.31
N PHE A 121 2.40 -15.48 8.05
CA PHE A 121 3.59 -15.68 7.23
C PHE A 121 4.83 -15.05 7.88
N PHE A 122 4.67 -13.87 8.47
CA PHE A 122 5.72 -13.17 9.22
C PHE A 122 6.22 -13.99 10.42
N LEU A 123 5.30 -14.52 11.22
CA LEU A 123 5.64 -15.32 12.41
C LEU A 123 6.33 -16.64 12.03
N PHE A 124 5.88 -17.29 10.95
CA PHE A 124 6.44 -18.57 10.52
C PHE A 124 7.73 -18.48 9.71
N SER A 125 8.01 -17.33 9.10
CA SER A 125 9.19 -17.20 8.19
C SER A 125 10.53 -17.05 8.91
N ASN A 126 10.55 -17.11 10.24
CA ASN A 126 11.75 -16.91 11.08
C ASN A 126 12.53 -15.61 10.73
N LEU A 127 11.86 -14.67 10.03
CA LEU A 127 12.46 -13.38 9.67
C LEU A 127 12.71 -12.51 10.91
N LEU A 128 12.05 -12.82 12.02
CA LEU A 128 12.21 -12.10 13.27
C LEU A 128 13.43 -12.56 14.08
N GLU A 129 13.80 -13.85 14.05
CA GLU A 129 14.90 -14.38 14.87
C GLU A 129 16.26 -13.70 14.61
N PRO A 130 16.76 -13.60 13.34
CA PRO A 130 18.03 -12.94 13.10
C PRO A 130 17.98 -11.43 13.38
N VAL A 131 16.80 -10.82 13.26
CA VAL A 131 16.63 -9.39 13.56
C VAL A 131 16.66 -9.13 15.06
N VAL A 132 15.93 -9.93 15.84
CA VAL A 132 15.88 -9.79 17.31
C VAL A 132 17.25 -10.09 17.91
N SER A 133 17.95 -11.12 17.48
CA SER A 133 19.29 -11.46 17.97
C SER A 133 20.33 -10.38 17.62
N ASN A 134 20.26 -9.81 16.40
CA ASN A 134 21.14 -8.74 15.97
C ASN A 134 20.82 -7.42 16.69
N ILE A 135 19.56 -7.10 16.95
CA ILE A 135 19.15 -5.91 17.71
C ILE A 135 19.66 -5.99 19.15
N LEU A 136 19.58 -7.16 19.77
CA LEU A 136 19.99 -7.33 21.15
C LEU A 136 21.51 -7.35 21.35
N ASN A 137 22.27 -7.79 20.33
CA ASN A 137 23.70 -8.06 20.42
C ASN A 137 24.58 -7.06 19.68
N SER A 138 24.04 -6.14 18.87
CA SER A 138 24.84 -5.20 18.07
C SER A 138 24.73 -3.76 18.55
N SER A 139 25.86 -3.04 18.47
CA SER A 139 25.93 -1.57 18.62
C SER A 139 25.13 -0.86 17.52
N ASP A 140 24.85 -1.54 16.39
CA ASP A 140 24.22 -0.97 15.19
C ASP A 140 22.78 -1.47 14.99
N TRP A 141 21.97 -1.43 16.06
CA TRP A 141 20.57 -1.82 16.03
C TRP A 141 19.74 -1.11 14.92
N LEU A 142 20.07 0.16 14.62
CA LEU A 142 19.41 0.93 13.57
C LEU A 142 19.65 0.35 12.17
N TYR A 143 20.88 -0.14 11.88
CA TYR A 143 21.19 -0.78 10.61
C TYR A 143 20.36 -2.06 10.41
N SER A 144 20.26 -2.86 11.46
CA SER A 144 19.46 -4.08 11.45
C SER A 144 17.97 -3.78 11.21
N TRP A 145 17.43 -2.71 11.81
CA TRP A 145 16.07 -2.25 11.59
C TRP A 145 15.82 -1.78 10.15
N ILE A 146 16.71 -1.02 9.55
CA ILE A 146 16.58 -0.55 8.15
C ILE A 146 16.53 -1.73 7.19
N HIS A 147 17.41 -2.70 7.38
CA HIS A 147 17.45 -3.90 6.55
C HIS A 147 16.18 -4.75 6.71
N TYR A 148 15.68 -4.86 7.93
CA TYR A 148 14.42 -5.53 8.22
C TYR A 148 13.23 -4.82 7.56
N LEU A 149 13.11 -3.51 7.71
CA LEU A 149 12.03 -2.73 7.09
C LEU A 149 12.07 -2.83 5.57
N LYS A 150 13.24 -2.85 4.96
CA LYS A 150 13.38 -3.05 3.51
C LYS A 150 12.84 -4.41 3.07
N ASN A 151 13.23 -5.49 3.74
CA ASN A 151 12.76 -6.84 3.41
C ASN A 151 11.26 -7.01 3.64
N LEU A 152 10.73 -6.44 4.73
CA LEU A 152 9.31 -6.38 5.03
C LEU A 152 8.53 -5.68 3.91
N SER A 153 9.03 -4.54 3.49
CA SER A 153 8.41 -3.73 2.45
C SER A 153 8.38 -4.43 1.10
N LEU A 154 9.46 -5.12 0.73
CA LEU A 154 9.52 -5.91 -0.50
C LEU A 154 8.51 -7.08 -0.47
N PHE A 155 8.40 -7.75 0.66
CA PHE A 155 7.44 -8.82 0.83
C PHE A 155 5.99 -8.30 0.71
N GLN A 156 5.66 -7.20 1.41
CA GLN A 156 4.36 -6.55 1.32
C GLN A 156 4.03 -6.18 -0.14
N MET A 157 4.99 -5.62 -0.87
CA MET A 157 4.82 -5.24 -2.27
C MET A 157 4.42 -6.43 -3.15
N ILE A 158 5.07 -7.59 -2.99
CA ILE A 158 4.74 -8.80 -3.75
C ILE A 158 3.30 -9.24 -3.44
N PHE A 159 2.91 -9.26 -2.18
CA PHE A 159 1.55 -9.60 -1.77
C PHE A 159 0.52 -8.66 -2.37
N ASP A 160 0.74 -7.35 -2.28
CA ASP A 160 -0.19 -6.35 -2.81
C ASP A 160 -0.37 -6.48 -4.32
N ILE A 161 0.68 -6.83 -5.07
CA ILE A 161 0.59 -7.10 -6.51
C ILE A 161 -0.26 -8.34 -6.78
N ILE A 162 -0.01 -9.45 -6.09
CA ILE A 162 -0.75 -10.70 -6.27
C ILE A 162 -2.24 -10.48 -5.98
N PHE A 163 -2.56 -9.85 -4.85
CA PHE A 163 -3.94 -9.57 -4.49
C PHE A 163 -4.61 -8.54 -5.38
N SER A 164 -3.88 -7.56 -5.92
CA SER A 164 -4.39 -6.61 -6.90
C SER A 164 -4.85 -7.31 -8.18
N VAL A 165 -4.03 -8.22 -8.70
CA VAL A 165 -4.38 -9.01 -9.88
C VAL A 165 -5.59 -9.90 -9.60
N ALA A 166 -5.62 -10.59 -8.46
CA ALA A 166 -6.74 -11.42 -8.07
C ALA A 166 -8.03 -10.59 -7.91
N ALA A 167 -7.98 -9.45 -7.24
CA ALA A 167 -9.12 -8.55 -7.06
C ALA A 167 -9.66 -8.04 -8.40
N PHE A 168 -8.78 -7.67 -9.33
CA PHE A 168 -9.18 -7.25 -10.67
C PHE A 168 -9.89 -8.37 -11.44
N LEU A 169 -9.33 -9.58 -11.46
CA LEU A 169 -9.91 -10.73 -12.16
C LEU A 169 -11.27 -11.10 -11.60
N VAL A 170 -11.42 -11.15 -10.28
CA VAL A 170 -12.69 -11.48 -9.63
C VAL A 170 -13.73 -10.39 -9.88
N THR A 171 -13.35 -9.11 -9.78
CA THR A 171 -14.24 -7.98 -10.07
C THR A 171 -14.73 -8.03 -11.51
N ASN A 172 -13.84 -8.23 -12.47
CA ASN A 172 -14.18 -8.33 -13.88
C ASN A 172 -15.12 -9.52 -14.15
N TYR A 173 -14.87 -10.68 -13.55
CA TYR A 173 -15.73 -11.85 -13.64
C TYR A 173 -17.14 -11.61 -13.09
N ILE A 174 -17.25 -10.96 -11.94
CA ILE A 174 -18.54 -10.66 -11.31
C ILE A 174 -19.35 -9.71 -12.18
N LEU A 175 -18.73 -8.64 -12.67
CA LEU A 175 -19.41 -7.61 -13.45
C LEU A 175 -19.83 -8.13 -14.84
N SER A 176 -19.00 -8.93 -15.50
CA SER A 176 -19.29 -9.45 -16.84
C SER A 176 -20.32 -10.58 -16.84
N LYS A 177 -20.21 -11.54 -15.90
CA LYS A 177 -21.04 -12.76 -15.94
C LYS A 177 -22.22 -12.79 -14.99
N LYS A 178 -22.13 -12.10 -13.85
CA LYS A 178 -23.15 -12.17 -12.79
C LYS A 178 -24.11 -10.99 -12.83
N LEU A 179 -23.65 -9.80 -13.22
CA LEU A 179 -24.46 -8.59 -13.24
C LEU A 179 -24.98 -8.23 -14.64
N ASN A 180 -24.56 -8.96 -15.68
CA ASN A 180 -25.05 -8.81 -17.06
C ASN A 180 -25.07 -7.33 -17.49
N LEU A 181 -23.95 -6.64 -17.32
CA LEU A 181 -23.80 -5.21 -17.64
C LEU A 181 -23.40 -4.97 -19.12
N GLU A 182 -23.54 -6.01 -19.97
CA GLU A 182 -23.37 -5.90 -21.43
C GLU A 182 -24.66 -5.45 -22.11
#